data_9871e38aaf4619a50f6db58e085e2868
#
_entry.id   9871e38aaf4619a50f6db58e085e2868
#
_cell.length_a   1.000
_cell.length_b   1.000
_cell.length_c   1.000
_cell.angle_alpha   90.00
_cell.angle_beta   90.00
_cell.angle_gamma   90.00
#
_symmetry.space_group_name_H-M   'P 1'
#
loop_
_entity.id
_entity.type
_entity.pdbx_description
1 polymer ?
#
loop_
_entity_poly.entity_id
_entity_poly.type
_entity_poly.pdbx_seq_one_letter_code
_entity_poly.pdbx_strand_id
1 'polypeptide(L)'
;MPGASAGTSTSESIDAPPEKPLYQMRPVEAGRYIAWAHEHEPDLRKRIAAIARKNIGQPYQLNLLGEFPYQVHDELPMFSLDHSDCTVFVEHTYAMALSTSWDEFFWMLQRIRYRDGIIGVATRNHYTELDWNAANGWLVTDVSAQLAGPDAASYMMTVDRATFLKTRHRTEAAIPVETSRQAYVPKARVVALAGQMQEGDYVNVVSLLADGKTMVTHVGLVVLGPDGERHFLHSSDPAVREETFAAFIARAEAREEGKRLAGKKSSTLLGFKFLRLNDNIVVPPMAPQPRPS
;
A
#
# COMPACT_ATOMS: atom_id res chain seq x y z
N MET A 1 -52.13 26.59 -12.33
CA MET A 1 -50.94 26.26 -11.56
C MET A 1 -50.84 24.77 -11.45
N PRO A 2 -49.96 24.07 -12.17
CA PRO A 2 -49.69 22.64 -11.95
C PRO A 2 -48.53 22.49 -10.95
N GLY A 3 -48.77 21.68 -9.93
CA GLY A 3 -47.84 21.39 -8.85
C GLY A 3 -46.59 20.65 -9.33
N ALA A 4 -45.46 21.11 -8.82
CA ALA A 4 -44.16 20.46 -8.97
C ALA A 4 -44.15 19.16 -8.14
N SER A 5 -44.06 18.02 -8.82
CA SER A 5 -43.81 16.70 -8.23
C SER A 5 -42.36 16.70 -7.78
N ALA A 6 -42.13 16.66 -6.47
CA ALA A 6 -40.82 16.35 -5.89
C ALA A 6 -40.48 14.88 -6.18
N GLY A 7 -39.54 14.67 -7.07
CA GLY A 7 -38.98 13.36 -7.33
C GLY A 7 -38.20 12.90 -6.09
N THR A 8 -38.76 11.94 -5.36
CA THR A 8 -38.06 11.17 -4.34
C THR A 8 -36.98 10.33 -5.03
N SER A 9 -35.73 10.73 -4.88
CA SER A 9 -34.58 9.89 -5.20
C SER A 9 -34.61 8.69 -4.25
N THR A 10 -35.13 7.56 -4.72
CA THR A 10 -34.96 6.27 -4.06
C THR A 10 -33.49 5.89 -4.19
N SER A 11 -32.75 5.93 -3.07
CA SER A 11 -31.48 5.21 -2.99
C SER A 11 -31.78 3.75 -3.20
N GLU A 12 -31.43 3.21 -4.37
CA GLU A 12 -31.39 1.76 -4.56
C GLU A 12 -30.44 1.18 -3.51
N SER A 13 -30.97 0.44 -2.55
CA SER A 13 -30.19 -0.37 -1.63
C SER A 13 -29.39 -1.37 -2.46
N ILE A 14 -28.06 -1.38 -2.30
CA ILE A 14 -27.19 -2.34 -2.99
C ILE A 14 -27.30 -3.65 -2.20
N ASP A 15 -28.30 -4.47 -2.49
CA ASP A 15 -28.64 -5.70 -1.74
C ASP A 15 -27.57 -6.81 -1.84
N ALA A 16 -26.63 -6.74 -2.79
CA ALA A 16 -25.55 -7.72 -2.94
C ALA A 16 -24.29 -7.09 -3.51
N PRO A 17 -23.08 -7.52 -3.03
CA PRO A 17 -21.84 -7.05 -3.62
C PRO A 17 -21.69 -7.59 -5.04
N PRO A 18 -21.02 -6.85 -5.96
CA PRO A 18 -20.64 -7.40 -7.25
C PRO A 18 -19.86 -8.71 -7.09
N GLU A 19 -20.28 -9.78 -7.74
CA GLU A 19 -19.68 -11.13 -7.58
C GLU A 19 -18.26 -11.21 -8.13
N LYS A 20 -17.96 -10.48 -9.22
CA LYS A 20 -16.65 -10.51 -9.89
C LYS A 20 -15.53 -9.90 -9.04
N PRO A 21 -14.26 -10.32 -9.24
CA PRO A 21 -13.09 -9.71 -8.61
C PRO A 21 -13.02 -8.20 -8.87
N LEU A 22 -12.48 -7.44 -7.91
CA LEU A 22 -12.42 -5.99 -7.98
C LEU A 22 -11.60 -5.51 -9.19
N TYR A 23 -10.51 -6.20 -9.51
CA TYR A 23 -9.66 -5.89 -10.68
C TYR A 23 -10.33 -6.11 -12.05
N GLN A 24 -11.51 -6.70 -12.08
CA GLN A 24 -12.33 -6.84 -13.30
C GLN A 24 -13.49 -5.85 -13.33
N MET A 25 -13.62 -5.00 -12.32
CA MET A 25 -14.67 -4.00 -12.24
C MET A 25 -14.31 -2.75 -13.03
N ARG A 26 -15.32 -2.13 -13.64
CA ARG A 26 -15.21 -0.75 -14.11
C ARG A 26 -15.33 0.22 -12.93
N PRO A 27 -14.88 1.48 -13.05
CA PRO A 27 -14.96 2.47 -11.97
C PRO A 27 -16.33 2.59 -11.30
N VAL A 28 -17.42 2.56 -12.09
CA VAL A 28 -18.80 2.63 -11.57
C VAL A 28 -19.14 1.41 -10.70
N GLU A 29 -18.68 0.21 -11.09
CA GLU A 29 -18.92 -1.03 -10.35
C GLU A 29 -18.06 -1.08 -9.07
N ALA A 30 -16.80 -0.63 -9.17
CA ALA A 30 -15.92 -0.49 -8.01
C ALA A 30 -16.48 0.54 -7.01
N GLY A 31 -17.03 1.66 -7.47
CA GLY A 31 -17.70 2.64 -6.61
C GLY A 31 -18.90 2.05 -5.86
N ARG A 32 -19.72 1.22 -6.51
CA ARG A 32 -20.81 0.49 -5.85
C ARG A 32 -20.30 -0.50 -4.81
N TYR A 33 -19.21 -1.21 -5.13
CA TYR A 33 -18.59 -2.13 -4.19
C TYR A 33 -18.01 -1.41 -2.97
N ILE A 34 -17.35 -0.25 -3.16
CA ILE A 34 -16.83 0.59 -2.07
C ILE A 34 -17.95 1.00 -1.12
N ALA A 35 -19.07 1.53 -1.67
CA ALA A 35 -20.22 1.93 -0.88
C ALA A 35 -20.83 0.74 -0.10
N TRP A 36 -21.01 -0.39 -0.77
CA TRP A 36 -21.50 -1.62 -0.16
C TRP A 36 -20.56 -2.10 0.98
N ALA A 37 -19.25 -2.16 0.74
CA ALA A 37 -18.28 -2.62 1.74
C ALA A 37 -18.26 -1.70 2.97
N HIS A 38 -18.41 -0.38 2.77
CA HIS A 38 -18.49 0.58 3.86
C HIS A 38 -19.75 0.39 4.72
N GLU A 39 -20.88 0.12 4.11
CA GLU A 39 -22.16 -0.08 4.78
C GLU A 39 -22.23 -1.41 5.54
N HIS A 40 -21.70 -2.51 4.94
CA HIS A 40 -21.88 -3.87 5.45
C HIS A 40 -20.72 -4.36 6.33
N GLU A 41 -19.55 -3.70 6.30
CA GLU A 41 -18.43 -4.01 7.18
C GLU A 41 -17.97 -2.71 7.89
N PRO A 42 -18.56 -2.38 9.04
CA PRO A 42 -18.22 -1.16 9.78
C PRO A 42 -16.83 -1.20 10.41
N ASP A 43 -16.29 -2.39 10.69
CA ASP A 43 -14.93 -2.56 11.19
C ASP A 43 -13.93 -2.29 10.06
N LEU A 44 -13.16 -1.21 10.20
CA LEU A 44 -12.18 -0.79 9.18
C LEU A 44 -11.15 -1.89 8.88
N ARG A 45 -10.67 -2.64 9.87
CA ARG A 45 -9.64 -3.67 9.70
C ARG A 45 -10.19 -4.84 8.87
N LYS A 46 -11.41 -5.28 9.17
CA LYS A 46 -12.11 -6.32 8.40
C LYS A 46 -12.46 -5.84 6.99
N ARG A 47 -12.87 -4.58 6.85
CA ARG A 47 -13.16 -3.98 5.55
C ARG A 47 -11.91 -3.93 4.67
N ILE A 48 -10.74 -3.57 5.23
CA ILE A 48 -9.45 -3.62 4.53
C ILE A 48 -9.16 -5.04 4.04
N ALA A 49 -9.30 -6.04 4.90
CA ALA A 49 -9.05 -7.43 4.53
C ALA A 49 -10.02 -7.94 3.46
N ALA A 50 -11.30 -7.57 3.54
CA ALA A 50 -12.32 -7.94 2.55
C ALA A 50 -12.01 -7.34 1.17
N ILE A 51 -11.67 -6.05 1.11
CA ILE A 51 -11.28 -5.35 -0.12
C ILE A 51 -9.98 -5.93 -0.70
N ALA A 52 -8.98 -6.17 0.16
CA ALA A 52 -7.72 -6.78 -0.26
C ALA A 52 -7.93 -8.16 -0.90
N ARG A 53 -8.74 -9.03 -0.27
CA ARG A 53 -9.06 -10.36 -0.79
C ARG A 53 -9.87 -10.34 -2.09
N LYS A 54 -10.70 -9.29 -2.28
CA LYS A 54 -11.45 -9.12 -3.53
C LYS A 54 -10.53 -8.89 -4.75
N ASN A 55 -9.24 -8.59 -4.50
CA ASN A 55 -8.19 -8.45 -5.51
C ASN A 55 -7.31 -9.71 -5.68
N ILE A 56 -7.53 -10.80 -4.96
CA ILE A 56 -6.74 -12.03 -5.18
C ILE A 56 -6.84 -12.46 -6.65
N GLY A 57 -5.67 -12.69 -7.27
CA GLY A 57 -5.55 -12.98 -8.70
C GLY A 57 -5.36 -11.75 -9.59
N GLN A 58 -5.40 -10.52 -9.07
CA GLN A 58 -5.06 -9.31 -9.83
C GLN A 58 -3.64 -9.41 -10.38
N PRO A 59 -3.43 -9.25 -11.72
CA PRO A 59 -2.10 -9.36 -12.32
C PRO A 59 -1.11 -8.32 -11.78
N TYR A 60 0.15 -8.75 -11.64
CA TYR A 60 1.24 -7.89 -11.18
C TYR A 60 1.85 -7.10 -12.33
N GLN A 61 2.05 -5.79 -12.13
CA GLN A 61 2.76 -4.92 -13.06
C GLN A 61 3.49 -3.81 -12.30
N LEU A 62 4.78 -3.62 -12.59
CA LEU A 62 5.58 -2.52 -12.04
C LEU A 62 5.39 -1.22 -12.80
N ASN A 63 5.55 -0.09 -12.10
CA ASN A 63 5.61 1.26 -12.69
C ASN A 63 4.37 1.59 -13.53
N LEU A 64 3.18 1.32 -13.02
CA LEU A 64 1.93 1.45 -13.76
C LEU A 64 1.19 2.78 -13.51
N LEU A 65 1.60 3.59 -12.53
CA LEU A 65 0.95 4.85 -12.18
C LEU A 65 1.89 6.05 -12.33
N GLY A 66 1.31 7.15 -12.78
CA GLY A 66 1.95 8.45 -12.94
C GLY A 66 1.08 9.61 -12.45
N GLU A 67 1.29 10.81 -12.99
CA GLU A 67 0.63 12.04 -12.58
C GLU A 67 -0.17 12.74 -13.69
N PHE A 68 -0.46 12.07 -14.81
CA PHE A 68 -1.30 12.67 -15.84
C PHE A 68 -2.74 12.88 -15.34
N PRO A 69 -3.38 14.05 -15.54
CA PRO A 69 -2.97 15.19 -16.38
C PRO A 69 -2.21 16.32 -15.64
N TYR A 70 -1.83 16.14 -14.37
CA TYR A 70 -1.16 17.17 -13.58
C TYR A 70 0.29 17.41 -14.02
N GLN A 71 0.93 16.38 -14.59
CA GLN A 71 2.26 16.48 -15.20
C GLN A 71 2.27 15.74 -16.53
N VAL A 72 2.45 16.48 -17.63
CA VAL A 72 2.37 15.93 -19.00
C VAL A 72 3.53 15.03 -19.41
N HIS A 73 4.64 15.07 -18.72
CA HIS A 73 5.79 14.20 -19.00
C HIS A 73 5.68 12.81 -18.36
N ASP A 74 4.67 12.58 -17.52
CA ASP A 74 4.31 11.29 -16.98
C ASP A 74 2.88 10.94 -17.42
N GLU A 75 2.78 10.28 -18.58
CA GLU A 75 1.50 9.98 -19.24
C GLU A 75 0.73 8.82 -18.58
N LEU A 76 1.29 8.20 -17.52
CA LEU A 76 0.64 7.10 -16.83
C LEU A 76 -0.55 7.57 -16.00
N PRO A 77 -1.57 6.71 -15.83
CA PRO A 77 -2.78 7.05 -15.09
C PRO A 77 -2.51 7.20 -13.59
N MET A 78 -3.41 7.90 -12.88
CA MET A 78 -3.31 8.14 -11.44
C MET A 78 -3.88 6.98 -10.58
N PHE A 79 -4.53 6.01 -11.19
CA PHE A 79 -5.01 4.78 -10.56
C PHE A 79 -5.03 3.63 -11.57
N SER A 80 -5.07 2.38 -11.07
CA SER A 80 -5.29 1.17 -11.86
C SER A 80 -6.15 0.19 -11.07
N LEU A 81 -7.16 -0.39 -11.71
CA LEU A 81 -7.94 -1.48 -11.11
C LEU A 81 -7.48 -2.85 -11.61
N ASP A 82 -7.08 -2.96 -12.87
CA ASP A 82 -6.76 -4.21 -13.56
C ASP A 82 -5.39 -4.81 -13.19
N HIS A 83 -4.43 -3.98 -12.79
CA HIS A 83 -3.09 -4.41 -12.39
C HIS A 83 -2.64 -3.67 -11.13
N SER A 84 -1.70 -4.27 -10.39
CA SER A 84 -1.02 -3.60 -9.28
C SER A 84 0.43 -4.07 -9.12
N ASP A 85 1.28 -3.18 -8.61
CA ASP A 85 2.46 -3.58 -7.84
C ASP A 85 2.12 -3.65 -6.35
N CYS A 86 3.12 -3.97 -5.53
CA CYS A 86 2.90 -4.15 -4.09
C CYS A 86 2.42 -2.86 -3.40
N THR A 87 2.94 -1.70 -3.79
CA THR A 87 2.56 -0.41 -3.19
C THR A 87 1.18 0.04 -3.68
N VAL A 88 0.93 -0.05 -4.97
CA VAL A 88 -0.38 0.27 -5.58
C VAL A 88 -1.49 -0.58 -4.97
N PHE A 89 -1.25 -1.87 -4.76
CA PHE A 89 -2.20 -2.77 -4.10
C PHE A 89 -2.60 -2.27 -2.71
N VAL A 90 -1.63 -1.91 -1.86
CA VAL A 90 -1.91 -1.44 -0.50
C VAL A 90 -2.57 -0.07 -0.49
N GLU A 91 -2.04 0.88 -1.29
CA GLU A 91 -2.60 2.24 -1.41
C GLU A 91 -4.06 2.23 -1.84
N HIS A 92 -4.39 1.43 -2.88
CA HIS A 92 -5.78 1.28 -3.35
C HIS A 92 -6.68 0.63 -2.31
N THR A 93 -6.19 -0.42 -1.63
CA THR A 93 -6.94 -1.11 -0.58
C THR A 93 -7.29 -0.16 0.57
N TYR A 94 -6.32 0.57 1.09
CA TYR A 94 -6.57 1.55 2.16
C TYR A 94 -7.49 2.68 1.71
N ALA A 95 -7.23 3.23 0.52
CA ALA A 95 -8.05 4.31 -0.02
C ALA A 95 -9.52 3.88 -0.18
N MET A 96 -9.79 2.69 -0.74
CA MET A 96 -11.14 2.15 -0.87
C MET A 96 -11.79 1.90 0.49
N ALA A 97 -11.05 1.33 1.45
CA ALA A 97 -11.57 1.03 2.77
C ALA A 97 -11.93 2.29 3.60
N LEU A 98 -11.28 3.41 3.33
CA LEU A 98 -11.52 4.70 3.98
C LEU A 98 -12.57 5.55 3.27
N SER A 99 -13.16 5.07 2.17
CA SER A 99 -14.07 5.84 1.32
C SER A 99 -15.46 5.21 1.24
N THR A 100 -16.47 6.02 0.93
CA THR A 100 -17.86 5.61 0.74
C THR A 100 -18.29 5.68 -0.73
N SER A 101 -17.48 6.26 -1.60
CA SER A 101 -17.76 6.45 -3.02
C SER A 101 -16.50 6.34 -3.87
N TRP A 102 -16.67 6.30 -5.20
CA TRP A 102 -15.55 6.32 -6.14
C TRP A 102 -14.77 7.63 -6.09
N ASP A 103 -15.46 8.76 -5.97
CA ASP A 103 -14.81 10.08 -5.93
C ASP A 103 -13.99 10.25 -4.64
N GLU A 104 -14.53 9.79 -3.51
CA GLU A 104 -13.78 9.77 -2.25
C GLU A 104 -12.56 8.85 -2.34
N PHE A 105 -12.70 7.66 -2.92
CA PHE A 105 -11.57 6.76 -3.16
C PHE A 105 -10.47 7.44 -3.96
N PHE A 106 -10.83 8.09 -5.08
CA PHE A 106 -9.85 8.76 -5.92
C PHE A 106 -9.03 9.78 -5.13
N TRP A 107 -9.68 10.65 -4.37
CA TRP A 107 -8.99 11.68 -3.58
C TRP A 107 -8.26 11.10 -2.36
N MET A 108 -8.78 10.07 -1.71
CA MET A 108 -8.11 9.37 -0.64
C MET A 108 -6.83 8.69 -1.13
N LEU A 109 -6.86 8.10 -2.33
CA LEU A 109 -5.67 7.54 -2.97
C LEU A 109 -4.59 8.62 -3.17
N GLN A 110 -4.97 9.80 -3.65
CA GLN A 110 -4.01 10.90 -3.80
C GLN A 110 -3.48 11.38 -2.43
N ARG A 111 -4.32 11.39 -1.40
CA ARG A 111 -3.90 11.74 -0.03
C ARG A 111 -2.86 10.78 0.54
N ILE A 112 -2.99 9.50 0.24
CA ILE A 112 -2.05 8.45 0.68
C ILE A 112 -0.76 8.46 -0.15
N ARG A 113 -0.89 8.61 -1.47
CA ARG A 113 0.21 8.47 -2.43
C ARG A 113 1.18 9.65 -2.44
N TYR A 114 0.68 10.86 -2.13
CA TYR A 114 1.45 12.10 -2.20
C TYR A 114 1.56 12.79 -0.84
N ARG A 115 2.71 13.37 -0.55
CA ARG A 115 2.90 14.22 0.62
C ARG A 115 1.90 15.37 0.61
N ASP A 116 1.17 15.52 1.70
CA ASP A 116 0.08 16.51 1.86
C ASP A 116 -1.03 16.41 0.80
N GLY A 117 -1.09 15.28 0.09
CA GLY A 117 -2.02 15.05 -1.00
C GLY A 117 -1.78 15.90 -2.25
N ILE A 118 -0.65 16.57 -2.38
CA ILE A 118 -0.29 17.41 -3.54
C ILE A 118 0.20 16.52 -4.68
N ILE A 119 -0.56 16.43 -5.76
CA ILE A 119 -0.22 15.58 -6.90
C ILE A 119 1.01 16.14 -7.63
N GLY A 120 2.05 15.33 -7.75
CA GLY A 120 3.27 15.68 -8.48
C GLY A 120 4.43 14.74 -8.18
N VAL A 121 5.35 14.61 -9.13
CA VAL A 121 6.54 13.74 -9.00
C VAL A 121 7.37 14.09 -7.77
N ALA A 122 7.57 15.37 -7.46
CA ALA A 122 8.37 15.80 -6.31
C ALA A 122 7.71 15.55 -4.94
N THR A 123 6.41 15.33 -4.92
CA THR A 123 5.61 15.08 -3.72
C THR A 123 5.18 13.63 -3.60
N ARG A 124 5.36 12.80 -4.63
CA ARG A 124 5.11 11.36 -4.59
C ARG A 124 5.98 10.71 -3.52
N ASN A 125 5.41 9.79 -2.76
CA ASN A 125 6.09 9.02 -1.73
C ASN A 125 6.95 7.91 -2.39
N HIS A 126 8.16 8.26 -2.86
CA HIS A 126 9.04 7.35 -3.62
C HIS A 126 9.74 6.30 -2.75
N TYR A 127 9.99 6.63 -1.49
CA TYR A 127 10.68 5.74 -0.55
C TYR A 127 9.73 5.33 0.57
N THR A 128 9.56 4.04 0.76
CA THR A 128 8.58 3.52 1.74
C THR A 128 8.87 4.04 3.13
N GLU A 129 10.11 3.93 3.62
CA GLU A 129 10.46 4.26 5.00
C GLU A 129 10.38 5.75 5.32
N LEU A 130 10.95 6.60 4.45
CA LEU A 130 11.18 8.02 4.73
C LEU A 130 10.18 8.95 4.03
N ASP A 131 9.39 8.42 3.08
CA ASP A 131 8.33 9.18 2.43
C ASP A 131 6.96 8.62 2.83
N TRP A 132 6.63 7.40 2.41
CA TRP A 132 5.29 6.84 2.57
C TRP A 132 4.90 6.66 4.03
N ASN A 133 5.76 6.02 4.82
CA ASN A 133 5.48 5.76 6.24
C ASN A 133 5.38 7.08 7.03
N ALA A 134 6.24 8.05 6.72
CA ALA A 134 6.25 9.36 7.37
C ALA A 134 5.03 10.22 6.98
N ALA A 135 4.70 10.30 5.68
CA ALA A 135 3.58 11.10 5.18
C ALA A 135 2.22 10.54 5.60
N ASN A 136 2.14 9.24 5.89
CA ASN A 136 0.94 8.53 6.31
C ASN A 136 0.90 8.21 7.82
N GLY A 137 1.66 8.93 8.66
CA GLY A 137 1.62 8.81 10.12
C GLY A 137 0.25 9.12 10.75
N TRP A 138 -0.65 9.79 10.01
CA TRP A 138 -2.04 9.99 10.39
C TRP A 138 -2.89 8.71 10.27
N LEU A 139 -2.47 7.75 9.43
CA LEU A 139 -3.15 6.49 9.15
C LEU A 139 -2.52 5.31 9.92
N VAL A 140 -1.19 5.25 9.97
CA VAL A 140 -0.44 4.11 10.53
C VAL A 140 0.71 4.55 11.41
N THR A 141 1.05 3.72 12.41
CA THR A 141 2.19 3.92 13.32
C THR A 141 3.12 2.70 13.25
N ASP A 142 4.43 2.92 13.11
CA ASP A 142 5.44 1.86 13.13
C ASP A 142 5.55 1.23 14.54
N VAL A 143 5.14 -0.01 14.65
CA VAL A 143 5.18 -0.81 15.88
C VAL A 143 6.28 -1.87 15.87
N SER A 144 7.18 -1.86 14.88
CA SER A 144 8.17 -2.91 14.65
C SER A 144 9.11 -3.11 15.85
N ALA A 145 9.61 -2.02 16.44
CA ALA A 145 10.47 -2.07 17.62
C ALA A 145 9.72 -2.62 18.84
N GLN A 146 8.46 -2.22 19.04
CA GLN A 146 7.61 -2.70 20.14
C GLN A 146 7.32 -4.20 20.00
N LEU A 147 6.96 -4.66 18.79
CA LEU A 147 6.68 -6.08 18.52
C LEU A 147 7.93 -6.95 18.73
N ALA A 148 9.08 -6.50 18.25
CA ALA A 148 10.32 -7.27 18.37
C ALA A 148 10.91 -7.23 19.79
N GLY A 149 10.62 -6.19 20.57
CA GLY A 149 11.18 -6.02 21.91
C GLY A 149 12.72 -6.06 21.88
N PRO A 150 13.36 -6.91 22.74
CA PRO A 150 14.83 -7.01 22.79
C PRO A 150 15.44 -7.63 21.52
N ASP A 151 14.65 -8.29 20.69
CA ASP A 151 15.11 -8.88 19.43
C ASP A 151 15.06 -7.89 18.25
N ALA A 152 14.68 -6.62 18.49
CA ALA A 152 14.58 -5.62 17.44
C ALA A 152 15.96 -5.40 16.77
N ALA A 153 15.99 -5.58 15.45
CA ALA A 153 17.14 -5.22 14.64
C ALA A 153 16.95 -3.83 14.01
N SER A 154 18.02 -3.22 13.53
CA SER A 154 17.94 -1.91 12.89
C SER A 154 18.96 -1.74 11.79
N TYR A 155 18.69 -0.81 10.87
CA TYR A 155 19.61 -0.37 9.82
C TYR A 155 19.56 1.15 9.67
N MET A 156 20.60 1.70 9.05
CA MET A 156 20.62 3.11 8.66
C MET A 156 20.17 3.21 7.22
N MET A 157 19.17 4.06 6.95
CA MET A 157 18.72 4.38 5.62
C MET A 157 19.09 5.83 5.29
N THR A 158 19.72 6.04 4.14
CA THR A 158 20.06 7.37 3.61
C THR A 158 19.38 7.56 2.26
N VAL A 159 18.65 8.65 2.10
CA VAL A 159 17.92 9.01 0.88
C VAL A 159 18.38 10.37 0.38
N ASP A 160 18.83 10.41 -0.86
CA ASP A 160 19.07 11.63 -1.65
C ASP A 160 17.98 11.79 -2.69
N ARG A 161 16.89 12.44 -2.27
CA ARG A 161 15.72 12.67 -3.14
C ARG A 161 16.05 13.61 -4.31
N ALA A 162 16.93 14.59 -4.09
CA ALA A 162 17.31 15.54 -5.13
C ALA A 162 17.99 14.82 -6.30
N THR A 163 18.99 13.98 -6.01
CA THR A 163 19.66 13.15 -7.03
C THR A 163 18.70 12.16 -7.68
N PHE A 164 17.82 11.51 -6.90
CA PHE A 164 16.80 10.57 -7.44
C PHE A 164 15.85 11.27 -8.41
N LEU A 165 15.25 12.40 -8.04
CA LEU A 165 14.31 13.15 -8.88
C LEU A 165 14.98 13.65 -10.16
N LYS A 166 16.23 14.17 -10.06
CA LYS A 166 17.00 14.62 -11.22
C LYS A 166 17.31 13.49 -12.20
N THR A 167 17.75 12.33 -11.69
CA THR A 167 18.22 11.22 -12.54
C THR A 167 17.07 10.39 -13.12
N ARG A 168 15.99 10.17 -12.36
CA ARG A 168 14.88 9.29 -12.76
C ARG A 168 13.73 10.05 -13.40
N HIS A 169 13.47 11.28 -12.95
CA HIS A 169 12.30 12.05 -13.35
C HIS A 169 12.64 13.38 -14.04
N ARG A 170 13.94 13.69 -14.23
CA ARG A 170 14.40 14.96 -14.83
C ARG A 170 13.83 16.20 -14.14
N THR A 171 13.54 16.07 -12.85
CA THR A 171 12.93 17.11 -12.01
C THR A 171 13.97 17.61 -11.03
N GLU A 172 14.22 18.92 -11.00
CA GLU A 172 15.11 19.54 -10.04
C GLU A 172 14.33 19.93 -8.78
N ALA A 173 14.83 19.52 -7.63
CA ALA A 173 14.28 19.87 -6.33
C ALA A 173 15.42 20.04 -5.30
N ALA A 174 15.38 21.11 -4.52
CA ALA A 174 16.31 21.35 -3.44
C ALA A 174 15.83 20.65 -2.15
N ILE A 175 16.04 19.34 -2.06
CA ILE A 175 15.66 18.53 -0.89
C ILE A 175 16.94 18.03 -0.22
N PRO A 176 17.16 18.29 1.08
CA PRO A 176 18.31 17.79 1.81
C PRO A 176 18.38 16.26 1.81
N VAL A 177 19.60 15.72 1.84
CA VAL A 177 19.82 14.29 2.11
C VAL A 177 19.35 13.98 3.52
N GLU A 178 18.57 12.91 3.66
CA GLU A 178 18.02 12.47 4.93
C GLU A 178 18.61 11.11 5.30
N THR A 179 18.99 10.97 6.58
CA THR A 179 19.45 9.70 7.14
C THR A 179 18.66 9.39 8.41
N SER A 180 18.14 8.18 8.51
CA SER A 180 17.34 7.74 9.65
C SER A 180 17.65 6.29 10.01
N ARG A 181 17.58 5.99 11.32
CA ARG A 181 17.63 4.62 11.83
C ARG A 181 16.25 4.00 11.75
N GLN A 182 16.16 2.83 11.12
CA GLN A 182 14.93 2.08 10.92
C GLN A 182 14.99 0.77 11.71
N ALA A 183 13.98 0.51 12.57
CA ALA A 183 13.84 -0.75 13.28
C ALA A 183 13.06 -1.76 12.44
N TYR A 184 13.32 -3.05 12.64
CA TYR A 184 12.55 -4.14 12.03
C TYR A 184 12.52 -5.39 12.91
N VAL A 185 11.54 -6.26 12.69
CA VAL A 185 11.43 -7.61 13.28
C VAL A 185 12.26 -8.56 12.43
N PRO A 186 13.32 -9.21 12.96
CA PRO A 186 14.08 -10.20 12.20
C PRO A 186 13.22 -11.34 11.68
N LYS A 187 13.47 -11.84 10.46
CA LYS A 187 12.66 -12.91 9.84
C LYS A 187 12.50 -14.15 10.74
N ALA A 188 13.52 -14.50 11.52
CA ALA A 188 13.48 -15.64 12.43
C ALA A 188 12.47 -15.48 13.59
N ARG A 189 12.00 -14.24 13.86
CA ARG A 189 11.05 -13.97 14.95
C ARG A 189 9.62 -13.77 14.47
N VAL A 190 9.41 -13.52 13.18
CA VAL A 190 8.12 -13.09 12.61
C VAL A 190 7.01 -14.11 12.89
N VAL A 191 7.25 -15.39 12.66
CA VAL A 191 6.25 -16.45 12.85
C VAL A 191 5.81 -16.53 14.32
N ALA A 192 6.76 -16.48 15.26
CA ALA A 192 6.47 -16.51 16.70
C ALA A 192 5.70 -15.27 17.19
N LEU A 193 5.86 -14.14 16.51
CA LEU A 193 5.21 -12.88 16.86
C LEU A 193 3.91 -12.63 16.08
N ALA A 194 3.55 -13.50 15.14
CA ALA A 194 2.41 -13.30 14.23
C ALA A 194 1.09 -13.04 15.00
N GLY A 195 0.85 -13.73 16.12
CA GLY A 195 -0.35 -13.53 16.95
C GLY A 195 -0.50 -12.11 17.53
N GLN A 196 0.56 -11.29 17.56
CA GLN A 196 0.52 -9.90 18.02
C GLN A 196 0.24 -8.90 16.89
N MET A 197 0.28 -9.34 15.63
CA MET A 197 -0.08 -8.54 14.47
C MET A 197 -1.59 -8.43 14.39
N GLN A 198 -2.07 -7.32 13.84
CA GLN A 198 -3.50 -7.09 13.67
C GLN A 198 -3.87 -7.09 12.18
N GLU A 199 -5.09 -7.51 11.89
CA GLU A 199 -5.64 -7.43 10.54
C GLU A 199 -5.61 -5.99 10.05
N GLY A 200 -5.19 -5.78 8.79
CA GLY A 200 -4.99 -4.45 8.22
C GLY A 200 -3.66 -3.77 8.58
N ASP A 201 -2.78 -4.38 9.39
CA ASP A 201 -1.43 -3.83 9.60
C ASP A 201 -0.65 -3.81 8.26
N TYR A 202 0.02 -2.69 7.96
CA TYR A 202 0.89 -2.54 6.79
C TYR A 202 2.22 -3.23 7.04
N VAL A 203 2.61 -4.09 6.11
CA VAL A 203 3.85 -4.88 6.17
C VAL A 203 4.87 -4.32 5.20
N ASN A 204 6.06 -4.00 5.70
CA ASN A 204 7.20 -3.64 4.87
C ASN A 204 8.27 -4.73 4.98
N VAL A 205 8.66 -5.32 3.86
CA VAL A 205 9.68 -6.37 3.77
C VAL A 205 11.06 -5.74 3.64
N VAL A 206 11.91 -5.93 4.64
CA VAL A 206 13.27 -5.36 4.71
C VAL A 206 14.27 -6.33 4.13
N SER A 207 15.06 -5.87 3.16
CA SER A 207 16.10 -6.67 2.51
C SER A 207 17.44 -5.95 2.42
N LEU A 208 18.51 -6.72 2.50
CA LEU A 208 19.86 -6.31 2.12
C LEU A 208 20.00 -6.49 0.60
N LEU A 209 20.25 -5.43 -0.11
CA LEU A 209 20.45 -5.44 -1.56
C LEU A 209 21.85 -5.91 -1.94
N ALA A 210 22.04 -6.30 -3.18
CA ALA A 210 23.32 -6.76 -3.71
C ALA A 210 24.44 -5.66 -3.74
N ASP A 211 24.06 -4.40 -3.60
CA ASP A 211 24.99 -3.26 -3.48
C ASP A 211 25.34 -2.92 -2.02
N GLY A 212 24.85 -3.71 -1.05
CA GLY A 212 25.08 -3.54 0.38
C GLY A 212 24.10 -2.60 1.09
N LYS A 213 23.15 -1.99 0.38
CA LYS A 213 22.13 -1.14 1.00
C LYS A 213 21.02 -1.99 1.60
N THR A 214 20.50 -1.56 2.75
CA THR A 214 19.31 -2.15 3.36
C THR A 214 18.15 -1.19 3.19
N MET A 215 17.01 -1.72 2.70
CA MET A 215 15.78 -0.94 2.51
C MET A 215 14.56 -1.85 2.42
N VAL A 216 13.37 -1.26 2.46
CA VAL A 216 12.12 -1.94 2.10
C VAL A 216 12.10 -2.22 0.60
N THR A 217 11.89 -3.47 0.25
CA THR A 217 11.87 -3.96 -1.14
C THR A 217 10.51 -4.48 -1.58
N HIS A 218 9.59 -4.66 -0.64
CA HIS A 218 8.25 -5.17 -0.91
C HIS A 218 7.31 -4.80 0.23
N VAL A 219 6.00 -4.73 -0.07
CA VAL A 219 4.96 -4.37 0.91
C VAL A 219 3.70 -5.22 0.72
N GLY A 220 2.83 -5.22 1.73
CA GLY A 220 1.52 -5.85 1.70
C GLY A 220 0.79 -5.64 3.03
N LEU A 221 -0.17 -6.49 3.33
CA LEU A 221 -1.07 -6.37 4.47
C LEU A 221 -1.09 -7.65 5.31
N VAL A 222 -1.29 -7.49 6.62
CA VAL A 222 -1.66 -8.60 7.50
C VAL A 222 -3.15 -8.85 7.35
N VAL A 223 -3.53 -10.11 7.19
CA VAL A 223 -4.92 -10.56 7.23
C VAL A 223 -5.06 -11.78 8.13
N LEU A 224 -6.26 -12.00 8.69
CA LEU A 224 -6.56 -13.21 9.46
C LEU A 224 -6.95 -14.33 8.50
N GLY A 225 -6.13 -15.37 8.41
CA GLY A 225 -6.39 -16.54 7.56
C GLY A 225 -7.56 -17.39 8.04
N PRO A 226 -8.06 -18.29 7.20
CA PRO A 226 -9.15 -19.20 7.56
C PRO A 226 -8.76 -20.22 8.65
N ASP A 227 -7.46 -20.41 8.86
CA ASP A 227 -6.86 -21.22 9.91
C ASP A 227 -6.74 -20.50 11.26
N GLY A 228 -7.12 -19.21 11.32
CA GLY A 228 -6.98 -18.35 12.50
C GLY A 228 -5.59 -17.73 12.66
N GLU A 229 -4.66 -18.04 11.75
CA GLU A 229 -3.30 -17.49 11.76
C GLU A 229 -3.23 -16.15 11.01
N ARG A 230 -2.13 -15.41 11.22
CA ARG A 230 -1.87 -14.17 10.49
C ARG A 230 -1.15 -14.48 9.18
N HIS A 231 -1.79 -14.10 8.07
CA HIS A 231 -1.28 -14.25 6.73
C HIS A 231 -0.76 -12.93 6.17
N PHE A 232 0.06 -13.05 5.14
CA PHE A 232 0.58 -11.93 4.35
C PHE A 232 -0.14 -11.90 3.00
N LEU A 233 -0.93 -10.85 2.76
CA LEU A 233 -1.64 -10.60 1.51
C LEU A 233 -0.94 -9.49 0.75
N HIS A 234 -0.46 -9.78 -0.46
CA HIS A 234 0.39 -8.88 -1.20
C HIS A 234 0.29 -9.08 -2.72
N SER A 235 0.67 -8.04 -3.49
CA SER A 235 0.82 -8.11 -4.94
C SER A 235 2.27 -8.36 -5.31
N SER A 236 2.55 -9.48 -5.96
CA SER A 236 3.87 -9.78 -6.55
C SER A 236 3.70 -10.76 -7.71
N ASP A 237 4.66 -10.79 -8.62
CA ASP A 237 4.61 -11.68 -9.79
C ASP A 237 4.21 -13.13 -9.43
N PRO A 238 3.21 -13.74 -10.13
CA PRO A 238 2.45 -13.21 -11.25
C PRO A 238 1.20 -12.39 -10.84
N ALA A 239 0.72 -12.46 -9.58
CA ALA A 239 -0.54 -11.86 -9.16
C ALA A 239 -0.63 -11.66 -7.65
N VAL A 240 -1.64 -10.91 -7.20
CA VAL A 240 -2.03 -10.78 -5.79
C VAL A 240 -2.35 -12.15 -5.20
N ARG A 241 -1.78 -12.44 -4.04
CA ARG A 241 -2.00 -13.68 -3.30
C ARG A 241 -1.91 -13.50 -1.79
N GLU A 242 -2.54 -14.42 -1.10
CA GLU A 242 -2.46 -14.59 0.35
C GLU A 242 -1.61 -15.84 0.67
N GLU A 243 -0.65 -15.70 1.56
CA GLU A 243 0.19 -16.79 2.02
C GLU A 243 0.60 -16.58 3.49
N THR A 244 1.00 -17.63 4.21
CA THR A 244 1.55 -17.48 5.56
C THR A 244 2.90 -16.77 5.52
N PHE A 245 3.29 -16.09 6.62
CA PHE A 245 4.64 -15.50 6.73
C PHE A 245 5.74 -16.56 6.59
N ALA A 246 5.51 -17.78 7.10
CA ALA A 246 6.45 -18.90 6.96
C ALA A 246 6.65 -19.29 5.48
N ALA A 247 5.57 -19.39 4.70
CA ALA A 247 5.63 -19.70 3.28
C ALA A 247 6.35 -18.61 2.48
N PHE A 248 6.05 -17.32 2.78
CA PHE A 248 6.74 -16.19 2.16
C PHE A 248 8.25 -16.23 2.43
N ILE A 249 8.66 -16.44 3.70
CA ILE A 249 10.08 -16.50 4.11
C ILE A 249 10.77 -17.66 3.37
N ALA A 250 10.21 -18.87 3.41
CA ALA A 250 10.77 -20.05 2.75
C ALA A 250 10.95 -19.84 1.23
N ARG A 251 9.96 -19.24 0.58
CA ARG A 251 10.02 -18.92 -0.85
C ARG A 251 11.08 -17.85 -1.17
N ALA A 252 11.23 -16.84 -0.32
CA ALA A 252 12.25 -15.81 -0.48
C ALA A 252 13.66 -16.39 -0.34
N GLU A 253 13.88 -17.28 0.65
CA GLU A 253 15.15 -18.00 0.87
C GLU A 253 15.49 -18.96 -0.26
N ALA A 254 14.52 -19.72 -0.75
CA ALA A 254 14.71 -20.61 -1.90
C ALA A 254 15.08 -19.84 -3.18
N ARG A 255 14.46 -18.66 -3.39
CA ARG A 255 14.80 -17.77 -4.52
C ARG A 255 16.21 -17.18 -4.40
N GLU A 256 16.62 -16.78 -3.19
CA GLU A 256 17.97 -16.29 -2.91
C GLU A 256 19.01 -17.38 -3.20
N GLU A 257 18.80 -18.59 -2.66
CA GLU A 257 19.67 -19.73 -2.87
C GLU A 257 19.78 -20.14 -4.35
N GLY A 258 18.64 -20.19 -5.06
CA GLY A 258 18.64 -20.48 -6.50
C GLY A 258 19.45 -19.47 -7.31
N LYS A 259 19.40 -18.18 -6.95
CA LYS A 259 20.25 -17.16 -7.59
C LYS A 259 21.73 -17.32 -7.23
N ARG A 260 22.03 -17.63 -5.97
CA ARG A 260 23.39 -17.87 -5.48
C ARG A 260 24.03 -19.04 -6.24
N LEU A 261 23.30 -20.16 -6.37
CA LEU A 261 23.75 -21.34 -7.12
C LEU A 261 23.96 -21.04 -8.62
N ALA A 262 23.18 -20.11 -9.18
CA ALA A 262 23.34 -19.64 -10.56
C ALA A 262 24.43 -18.57 -10.73
N GLY A 263 25.20 -18.24 -9.70
CA GLY A 263 26.22 -17.17 -9.72
C GLY A 263 25.67 -15.76 -9.89
N LYS A 264 24.37 -15.55 -9.62
CA LYS A 264 23.70 -14.26 -9.76
C LYS A 264 23.63 -13.54 -8.41
N LYS A 265 23.77 -12.20 -8.47
CA LYS A 265 23.51 -11.35 -7.29
C LYS A 265 22.03 -11.42 -6.89
N SER A 266 21.77 -11.48 -5.60
CA SER A 266 20.43 -11.48 -5.02
C SER A 266 20.35 -10.51 -3.85
N SER A 267 19.14 -10.08 -3.52
CA SER A 267 18.83 -9.47 -2.23
C SER A 267 18.58 -10.57 -1.19
N THR A 268 18.95 -10.29 0.06
CA THR A 268 18.72 -11.19 1.20
C THR A 268 17.60 -10.65 2.05
N LEU A 269 16.57 -11.46 2.34
CA LEU A 269 15.50 -11.10 3.27
C LEU A 269 16.05 -11.02 4.70
N LEU A 270 15.98 -9.84 5.32
CA LEU A 270 16.39 -9.61 6.71
C LEU A 270 15.22 -9.74 7.70
N GLY A 271 14.06 -9.21 7.36
CA GLY A 271 12.90 -9.20 8.24
C GLY A 271 11.79 -8.29 7.74
N PHE A 272 10.97 -7.80 8.67
CA PHE A 272 9.76 -7.06 8.36
C PHE A 272 9.57 -5.87 9.30
N LYS A 273 8.98 -4.80 8.79
CA LYS A 273 8.38 -3.75 9.60
C LYS A 273 6.87 -3.91 9.59
N PHE A 274 6.24 -3.56 10.69
CA PHE A 274 4.78 -3.58 10.83
C PHE A 274 4.31 -2.19 11.25
N LEU A 275 3.42 -1.62 10.45
CA LEU A 275 2.79 -0.35 10.75
C LEU A 275 1.31 -0.61 11.03
N ARG A 276 0.92 -0.33 12.26
CA ARG A 276 -0.44 -0.55 12.77
C ARG A 276 -1.35 0.60 12.40
N LEU A 277 -2.57 0.31 11.95
CA LEU A 277 -3.60 1.33 11.81
C LEU A 277 -3.83 2.04 13.14
N ASN A 278 -3.90 3.36 13.12
CA ASN A 278 -4.20 4.16 14.30
C ASN A 278 -5.66 3.93 14.74
N ASP A 279 -5.90 3.95 16.05
CA ASP A 279 -7.26 3.76 16.57
C ASP A 279 -8.19 4.94 16.23
N ASN A 280 -7.64 6.16 16.12
CA ASN A 280 -8.35 7.37 15.77
C ASN A 280 -7.73 7.94 14.49
N ILE A 281 -8.27 7.54 13.33
CA ILE A 281 -7.82 8.06 12.04
C ILE A 281 -8.56 9.36 11.74
N VAL A 282 -7.79 10.45 11.72
CA VAL A 282 -8.28 11.76 11.26
C VAL A 282 -7.57 12.08 9.96
N VAL A 283 -8.29 12.03 8.85
CA VAL A 283 -7.74 12.33 7.53
C VAL A 283 -7.36 13.81 7.46
N PRO A 284 -6.08 14.15 7.27
CA PRO A 284 -5.68 15.54 7.13
C PRO A 284 -6.26 16.13 5.84
N PRO A 285 -6.61 17.43 5.83
CA PRO A 285 -7.07 18.08 4.61
C PRO A 285 -6.00 18.00 3.52
N MET A 286 -6.44 17.91 2.29
CA MET A 286 -5.54 18.03 1.13
C MET A 286 -5.13 19.49 0.94
N ALA A 287 -3.87 19.71 0.62
CA ALA A 287 -3.42 21.01 0.17
C ALA A 287 -4.02 21.35 -1.22
N PRO A 288 -4.06 22.66 -1.60
CA PRO A 288 -4.49 23.06 -2.93
C PRO A 288 -3.71 22.33 -4.03
N GLN A 289 -4.42 21.78 -5.02
CA GLN A 289 -3.80 21.07 -6.11
C GLN A 289 -3.14 22.00 -7.12
N PRO A 290 -2.02 21.60 -7.76
CA PRO A 290 -1.52 22.30 -8.92
C PRO A 290 -2.57 22.25 -10.03
N ARG A 291 -2.55 23.26 -10.92
CA ARG A 291 -3.40 23.20 -12.11
C ARG A 291 -2.90 22.09 -13.02
N PRO A 292 -3.80 21.30 -13.64
CA PRO A 292 -3.40 20.40 -14.74
C PRO A 292 -2.64 21.18 -15.81
N SER A 293 -1.55 20.64 -16.29
CA SER A 293 -0.66 21.27 -17.30
C SER A 293 -1.12 21.00 -18.71
#